data_3a1297acbba94eda87f01a27ab6f34ed
#
_entry.id   3a1297acbba94eda87f01a27ab6f34ed
#
_cell.length_a   1.000
_cell.length_b   1.000
_cell.length_c   1.000
_cell.angle_alpha   90.00
_cell.angle_beta   90.00
_cell.angle_gamma   90.00
#
_symmetry.space_group_name_H-M   'P 1'
#
loop_
_entity.id
_entity.type
_entity.pdbx_description
1 polymer ?
#
loop_
_entity_poly.entity_id
_entity_poly.type
_entity_poly.pdbx_seq_one_letter_code
_entity_poly.pdbx_strand_id
1 'polypeptide(L)'
;TTSDTPKESSTTQSDGEELVTDGPARIDTLLSRHAALLAAESEAAASRHEIDVARSVWQPQLDLEFKSGIEEIDNPDTADTDLDFSQSKVLLEQKLVDFGQADTRIDSARRRADTAELTAHNIRQSLILDGLLVLLDLKRARAVLDFARESEANIKAQTGIEAVLYDRGYTAGIDVLQANAQLARAQARLVQAEHKLSLAQNRFIALYDEFPSTHEPVPGFPPQVVQVNLNGVLDQVEAHNVEIKLAEHNLEVMRLDARVLWLDRFPKLDLVG
;
A
#
# COMPACT_ATOMS: atom_id res chain seq x y z
N THR A 1 -21.80 -54.77 -44.81
CA THR A 1 -20.39 -54.60 -44.47
C THR A 1 -20.20 -53.17 -44.06
N THR A 2 -20.39 -52.93 -42.78
CA THR A 2 -20.27 -51.69 -42.09
C THR A 2 -18.89 -51.65 -41.43
N SER A 3 -18.07 -50.71 -41.82
CA SER A 3 -16.80 -50.41 -41.15
C SER A 3 -17.01 -49.28 -40.13
N ASP A 4 -16.83 -49.63 -38.88
CA ASP A 4 -16.82 -48.77 -37.71
C ASP A 4 -15.42 -48.22 -37.53
N THR A 5 -15.28 -46.91 -37.52
CA THR A 5 -14.04 -46.20 -37.17
C THR A 5 -14.20 -45.56 -35.80
N PRO A 6 -13.30 -45.77 -34.83
CA PRO A 6 -13.40 -45.14 -33.53
C PRO A 6 -12.92 -43.67 -33.58
N LYS A 7 -13.73 -42.81 -33.01
CA LYS A 7 -13.48 -41.41 -32.76
C LYS A 7 -12.37 -41.25 -31.71
N GLU A 8 -11.21 -40.74 -32.08
CA GLU A 8 -10.22 -40.24 -31.16
C GLU A 8 -10.76 -39.00 -30.46
N SER A 9 -10.88 -39.08 -29.17
CA SER A 9 -11.19 -37.98 -28.26
C SER A 9 -9.96 -37.09 -28.09
N SER A 10 -9.99 -35.92 -28.69
CA SER A 10 -9.07 -34.81 -28.40
C SER A 10 -9.36 -34.24 -27.01
N THR A 11 -8.59 -34.66 -26.03
CA THR A 11 -8.53 -34.04 -24.70
C THR A 11 -7.10 -33.66 -24.44
N THR A 12 -6.69 -32.47 -24.87
CA THR A 12 -5.49 -31.79 -24.35
C THR A 12 -5.46 -30.34 -24.87
N GLN A 13 -6.31 -29.49 -24.34
CA GLN A 13 -6.18 -28.04 -24.55
C GLN A 13 -7.05 -27.27 -23.53
N SER A 14 -6.77 -27.40 -22.23
CA SER A 14 -7.39 -26.54 -21.23
C SER A 14 -6.45 -26.04 -20.11
N ASP A 15 -5.24 -26.60 -20.01
CA ASP A 15 -4.36 -26.25 -18.88
C ASP A 15 -3.53 -24.96 -19.10
N GLY A 16 -3.53 -24.41 -20.32
CA GLY A 16 -2.73 -23.22 -20.64
C GLY A 16 -3.45 -21.87 -20.47
N GLU A 17 -4.77 -21.88 -20.49
CA GLU A 17 -5.57 -20.65 -20.51
C GLU A 17 -6.08 -20.23 -19.11
N GLU A 18 -6.21 -21.18 -18.20
CA GLU A 18 -6.64 -20.93 -16.83
C GLU A 18 -5.55 -20.29 -15.94
N LEU A 19 -4.28 -20.48 -16.29
CA LEU A 19 -3.12 -19.93 -15.54
C LEU A 19 -2.85 -18.45 -15.79
N VAL A 20 -3.39 -17.86 -16.85
CA VAL A 20 -3.13 -16.43 -17.20
C VAL A 20 -4.12 -15.48 -16.54
N THR A 21 -5.28 -15.96 -16.13
CA THR A 21 -6.38 -15.15 -15.56
C THR A 21 -6.25 -14.90 -14.05
N ASP A 22 -5.47 -15.68 -13.33
CA ASP A 22 -5.41 -15.64 -11.86
C ASP A 22 -4.45 -14.56 -11.30
N GLY A 23 -3.48 -14.11 -12.07
CA GLY A 23 -2.50 -13.12 -11.63
C GLY A 23 -3.11 -11.73 -11.29
N PRO A 24 -3.98 -11.16 -12.14
CA PRO A 24 -4.71 -9.95 -11.83
C PRO A 24 -5.64 -10.10 -10.61
N ALA A 25 -6.33 -11.23 -10.49
CA ALA A 25 -7.25 -11.52 -9.38
C ALA A 25 -6.55 -11.53 -8.01
N ARG A 26 -5.29 -11.97 -7.94
CA ARG A 26 -4.47 -11.92 -6.72
C ARG A 26 -4.17 -10.49 -6.29
N ILE A 27 -3.84 -9.63 -7.23
CA ILE A 27 -3.57 -8.21 -6.96
C ILE A 27 -4.86 -7.52 -6.51
N ASP A 28 -6.00 -7.80 -7.15
CA ASP A 28 -7.29 -7.24 -6.76
C ASP A 28 -7.68 -7.67 -5.34
N THR A 29 -7.42 -8.91 -4.97
CA THR A 29 -7.63 -9.41 -3.61
C THR A 29 -6.74 -8.70 -2.61
N LEU A 30 -5.46 -8.50 -2.92
CA LEU A 30 -4.52 -7.73 -2.11
C LEU A 30 -5.03 -6.30 -1.88
N LEU A 31 -5.41 -5.60 -2.96
CA LEU A 31 -5.90 -4.23 -2.89
C LEU A 31 -7.17 -4.09 -2.05
N SER A 32 -8.11 -5.05 -2.15
CA SER A 32 -9.38 -5.00 -1.42
C SER A 32 -9.25 -5.23 0.09
N ARG A 33 -8.15 -5.82 0.56
CA ARG A 33 -7.97 -6.22 1.97
C ARG A 33 -6.85 -5.47 2.68
N HIS A 34 -5.94 -4.84 1.94
CA HIS A 34 -4.74 -4.26 2.54
C HIS A 34 -5.05 -3.02 3.38
N ALA A 35 -4.74 -3.11 4.69
CA ALA A 35 -5.10 -2.09 5.67
C ALA A 35 -4.58 -0.68 5.33
N ALA A 36 -3.37 -0.56 4.75
CA ALA A 36 -2.81 0.74 4.39
C ALA A 36 -3.62 1.43 3.26
N LEU A 37 -4.14 0.67 2.29
CA LEU A 37 -4.97 1.24 1.24
C LEU A 37 -6.35 1.64 1.78
N LEU A 38 -6.98 0.77 2.58
CA LEU A 38 -8.27 1.06 3.22
C LEU A 38 -8.18 2.29 4.14
N ALA A 39 -7.08 2.42 4.88
CA ALA A 39 -6.83 3.60 5.71
C ALA A 39 -6.70 4.87 4.85
N ALA A 40 -5.92 4.84 3.75
CA ALA A 40 -5.75 5.98 2.87
C ALA A 40 -7.04 6.38 2.14
N GLU A 41 -7.85 5.41 1.72
CA GLU A 41 -9.18 5.68 1.11
C GLU A 41 -10.16 6.27 2.14
N SER A 42 -10.10 5.82 3.39
CA SER A 42 -10.90 6.39 4.48
C SER A 42 -10.47 7.81 4.81
N GLU A 43 -9.18 8.10 4.80
CA GLU A 43 -8.61 9.44 4.99
C GLU A 43 -9.03 10.38 3.86
N ALA A 44 -8.98 9.91 2.61
CA ALA A 44 -9.47 10.68 1.46
C ALA A 44 -10.97 10.98 1.57
N ALA A 45 -11.77 10.03 2.06
CA ALA A 45 -13.19 10.25 2.31
C ALA A 45 -13.41 11.26 3.45
N ALA A 46 -12.66 11.17 4.55
CA ALA A 46 -12.70 12.13 5.66
C ALA A 46 -12.35 13.54 5.19
N SER A 47 -11.25 13.69 4.42
CA SER A 47 -10.83 14.99 3.89
C SER A 47 -11.87 15.63 2.95
N ARG A 48 -12.68 14.84 2.24
CA ARG A 48 -13.81 15.37 1.45
C ARG A 48 -14.88 15.95 2.37
N HIS A 49 -15.20 15.31 3.49
CA HIS A 49 -16.15 15.85 4.47
C HIS A 49 -15.62 17.08 5.21
N GLU A 50 -14.30 17.23 5.35
CA GLU A 50 -13.70 18.46 5.89
C GLU A 50 -14.02 19.71 5.03
N ILE A 51 -14.28 19.55 3.73
CA ILE A 51 -14.74 20.64 2.87
C ILE A 51 -16.11 21.14 3.34
N ASP A 52 -17.01 20.24 3.73
CA ASP A 52 -18.33 20.62 4.23
C ASP A 52 -18.25 21.25 5.62
N VAL A 53 -17.32 20.76 6.45
CA VAL A 53 -16.99 21.42 7.73
C VAL A 53 -16.44 22.82 7.50
N ALA A 54 -15.54 23.02 6.53
CA ALA A 54 -15.04 24.35 6.18
C ALA A 54 -16.15 25.28 5.68
N ARG A 55 -17.13 24.74 4.91
CA ARG A 55 -18.29 25.49 4.43
C ARG A 55 -19.29 25.85 5.53
N SER A 56 -19.39 25.03 6.59
CA SER A 56 -20.34 25.26 7.68
C SER A 56 -20.11 26.56 8.42
N VAL A 57 -18.95 27.18 8.26
CA VAL A 57 -18.63 28.52 8.78
C VAL A 57 -19.62 29.59 8.30
N TRP A 58 -20.25 29.41 7.13
CA TRP A 58 -21.29 30.29 6.59
C TRP A 58 -22.71 29.95 7.07
N GLN A 59 -22.87 28.86 7.81
CA GLN A 59 -24.18 28.46 8.36
C GLN A 59 -24.39 29.08 9.75
N PRO A 60 -25.65 29.40 10.13
CA PRO A 60 -25.94 29.82 11.47
C PRO A 60 -25.63 28.73 12.50
N GLN A 61 -24.97 29.10 13.58
CA GLN A 61 -24.70 28.24 14.72
C GLN A 61 -25.68 28.56 15.85
N LEU A 62 -26.29 27.54 16.41
CA LEU A 62 -27.24 27.66 17.51
C LEU A 62 -26.68 26.91 18.72
N ASP A 63 -26.32 27.66 19.75
CA ASP A 63 -25.85 27.14 21.02
C ASP A 63 -26.97 27.20 22.07
N LEU A 64 -27.21 26.10 22.75
CA LEU A 64 -28.17 25.94 23.82
C LEU A 64 -27.39 25.64 25.12
N GLU A 65 -27.44 26.51 26.06
CA GLU A 65 -26.77 26.34 27.35
C GLU A 65 -27.82 26.31 28.46
N PHE A 66 -27.78 25.25 29.26
CA PHE A 66 -28.60 25.12 30.46
C PHE A 66 -27.68 25.00 31.67
N LYS A 67 -27.83 25.93 32.61
CA LYS A 67 -27.12 25.92 33.89
C LYS A 67 -28.14 25.86 35.01
N SER A 68 -27.93 24.97 35.97
CA SER A 68 -28.66 24.96 37.22
C SER A 68 -27.69 24.68 38.37
N GLY A 69 -27.90 25.29 39.49
CA GLY A 69 -27.04 25.11 40.63
C GLY A 69 -27.55 25.88 41.84
N ILE A 70 -26.82 25.75 42.93
CA ILE A 70 -27.03 26.53 44.16
C ILE A 70 -25.86 27.51 44.20
N GLU A 71 -26.17 28.79 44.30
CA GLU A 71 -25.16 29.85 44.50
C GLU A 71 -25.17 30.22 45.99
N GLU A 72 -24.09 29.93 46.69
CA GLU A 72 -23.86 30.30 48.07
C GLU A 72 -23.11 31.65 48.07
N ILE A 73 -23.76 32.68 48.55
CA ILE A 73 -23.17 34.03 48.67
C ILE A 73 -22.83 34.26 50.14
N ASP A 74 -21.53 34.18 50.42
CA ASP A 74 -20.98 34.54 51.75
C ASP A 74 -20.78 36.07 51.85
N ASN A 75 -21.56 36.72 52.67
CA ASN A 75 -21.52 38.17 52.84
C ASN A 75 -21.01 38.48 54.23
N PRO A 76 -19.87 39.20 54.40
CA PRO A 76 -19.29 39.46 55.67
C PRO A 76 -20.13 40.40 56.57
N ASP A 77 -21.12 41.12 56.03
CA ASP A 77 -21.93 42.09 56.71
C ASP A 77 -23.44 41.76 56.80
N THR A 78 -23.88 40.67 56.15
CA THR A 78 -25.27 40.20 56.11
C THR A 78 -25.38 38.67 56.14
N ALA A 79 -26.55 38.15 56.41
CA ALA A 79 -26.75 36.66 56.41
C ALA A 79 -26.39 36.05 55.08
N ASP A 80 -25.72 34.90 55.12
CA ASP A 80 -25.45 34.06 53.95
C ASP A 80 -26.73 33.66 53.24
N THR A 81 -26.73 33.69 51.94
CA THR A 81 -27.93 33.43 51.13
C THR A 81 -27.62 32.32 50.15
N ASP A 82 -28.38 31.22 50.29
CA ASP A 82 -28.40 30.12 49.30
C ASP A 82 -29.48 30.41 48.26
N LEU A 83 -29.10 30.53 47.00
CA LEU A 83 -30.02 30.78 45.90
C LEU A 83 -29.97 29.63 44.92
N ASP A 84 -31.07 28.96 44.74
CA ASP A 84 -31.25 28.04 43.59
C ASP A 84 -31.38 28.88 42.32
N PHE A 85 -30.50 28.62 41.37
CA PHE A 85 -30.61 29.29 40.09
C PHE A 85 -30.78 28.28 38.94
N SER A 86 -31.56 28.66 37.96
CA SER A 86 -31.75 27.95 36.69
C SER A 86 -31.68 28.98 35.57
N GLN A 87 -30.69 28.80 34.70
CA GLN A 87 -30.47 29.69 33.57
C GLN A 87 -30.53 28.89 32.29
N SER A 88 -31.33 29.34 31.33
CA SER A 88 -31.35 28.83 29.94
C SER A 88 -30.90 29.96 29.04
N LYS A 89 -29.86 29.68 28.23
CA LYS A 89 -29.33 30.61 27.25
C LYS A 89 -29.42 29.98 25.86
N VAL A 90 -29.98 30.69 24.91
CA VAL A 90 -30.00 30.39 23.49
C VAL A 90 -29.14 31.45 22.82
N LEU A 91 -28.11 31.02 22.06
CA LEU A 91 -27.27 31.92 21.32
C LEU A 91 -27.31 31.53 19.85
N LEU A 92 -27.63 32.43 18.98
CA LEU A 92 -27.56 32.28 17.52
C LEU A 92 -26.40 33.15 17.02
N GLU A 93 -25.45 32.51 16.34
CA GLU A 93 -24.32 33.20 15.74
C GLU A 93 -24.27 32.92 14.25
N GLN A 94 -24.15 33.98 13.43
CA GLN A 94 -24.07 33.89 11.97
C GLN A 94 -22.93 34.78 11.48
N LYS A 95 -21.97 34.20 10.79
CA LYS A 95 -20.93 34.95 10.09
C LYS A 95 -21.50 35.67 8.87
N LEU A 96 -21.25 36.96 8.77
CA LEU A 96 -21.72 37.80 7.64
C LEU A 96 -20.59 38.16 6.69
N VAL A 97 -19.42 38.57 7.22
CA VAL A 97 -18.28 38.99 6.40
C VAL A 97 -16.97 38.68 7.12
N ASP A 98 -16.03 38.07 6.40
CA ASP A 98 -14.67 37.80 6.90
C ASP A 98 -13.56 38.09 5.87
N PHE A 99 -13.88 38.92 4.87
CA PHE A 99 -12.97 39.38 3.82
C PHE A 99 -12.27 38.23 3.05
N GLY A 100 -12.96 37.08 2.89
CA GLY A 100 -12.49 35.93 2.12
C GLY A 100 -11.63 34.95 2.90
N GLN A 101 -11.59 35.04 4.23
CA GLN A 101 -10.87 34.08 5.06
C GLN A 101 -11.54 32.69 4.99
N ALA A 102 -12.88 32.63 5.12
CA ALA A 102 -13.62 31.37 5.02
C ALA A 102 -13.46 30.73 3.62
N ASP A 103 -13.56 31.51 2.56
CA ASP A 103 -13.38 30.99 1.18
C ASP A 103 -11.97 30.43 1.00
N THR A 104 -10.93 31.11 1.53
CA THR A 104 -9.56 30.61 1.47
C THR A 104 -9.39 29.31 2.28
N ARG A 105 -10.09 29.16 3.43
CA ARG A 105 -10.11 27.92 4.19
C ARG A 105 -10.80 26.77 3.43
N ILE A 106 -11.91 27.06 2.75
CA ILE A 106 -12.61 26.11 1.90
C ILE A 106 -11.70 25.65 0.76
N ASP A 107 -10.96 26.57 0.13
CA ASP A 107 -10.01 26.21 -0.94
C ASP A 107 -8.83 25.41 -0.40
N SER A 108 -8.31 25.71 0.80
CA SER A 108 -7.30 24.89 1.49
C SER A 108 -7.83 23.47 1.78
N ALA A 109 -9.07 23.34 2.28
CA ALA A 109 -9.70 22.04 2.53
C ALA A 109 -9.86 21.23 1.24
N ARG A 110 -10.26 21.86 0.12
CA ARG A 110 -10.34 21.20 -1.20
C ARG A 110 -8.99 20.67 -1.64
N ARG A 111 -7.92 21.47 -1.52
CA ARG A 111 -6.58 21.05 -1.89
C ARG A 111 -6.05 19.92 -0.99
N ARG A 112 -6.42 19.91 0.28
CA ARG A 112 -6.09 18.79 1.19
C ARG A 112 -6.82 17.52 0.76
N ALA A 113 -8.08 17.59 0.36
CA ALA A 113 -8.83 16.45 -0.17
C ALA A 113 -8.19 15.90 -1.45
N ASP A 114 -7.82 16.79 -2.41
CA ASP A 114 -7.09 16.39 -3.63
C ASP A 114 -5.76 15.69 -3.29
N THR A 115 -5.03 16.20 -2.28
CA THR A 115 -3.76 15.61 -1.80
C THR A 115 -3.98 14.22 -1.18
N ALA A 116 -5.04 14.05 -0.40
CA ALA A 116 -5.39 12.75 0.22
C ALA A 116 -5.76 11.72 -0.86
N GLU A 117 -6.50 12.12 -1.91
CA GLU A 117 -6.83 11.24 -3.04
C GLU A 117 -5.58 10.82 -3.82
N LEU A 118 -4.66 11.75 -4.09
CA LEU A 118 -3.39 11.43 -4.74
C LEU A 118 -2.53 10.50 -3.87
N THR A 119 -2.56 10.67 -2.55
CA THR A 119 -1.86 9.79 -1.60
C THR A 119 -2.43 8.37 -1.64
N ALA A 120 -3.75 8.22 -1.62
CA ALA A 120 -4.39 6.91 -1.76
C ALA A 120 -4.05 6.24 -3.10
N HIS A 121 -4.01 7.01 -4.19
CA HIS A 121 -3.60 6.53 -5.51
C HIS A 121 -2.13 6.06 -5.51
N ASN A 122 -1.23 6.81 -4.89
CA ASN A 122 0.20 6.45 -4.77
C ASN A 122 0.38 5.15 -3.96
N ILE A 123 -0.33 5.01 -2.83
CA ILE A 123 -0.31 3.80 -2.02
C ILE A 123 -0.81 2.60 -2.83
N ARG A 124 -1.88 2.77 -3.61
CA ARG A 124 -2.39 1.72 -4.50
C ARG A 124 -1.34 1.29 -5.53
N GLN A 125 -0.67 2.23 -6.20
CA GLN A 125 0.38 1.90 -7.17
C GLN A 125 1.58 1.21 -6.52
N SER A 126 2.05 1.69 -5.38
CA SER A 126 3.14 1.06 -4.63
C SER A 126 2.77 -0.37 -4.22
N LEU A 127 1.54 -0.59 -3.77
CA LEU A 127 1.07 -1.90 -3.35
C LEU A 127 0.98 -2.90 -4.52
N ILE A 128 0.57 -2.42 -5.71
CA ILE A 128 0.60 -3.24 -6.94
C ILE A 128 2.04 -3.64 -7.27
N LEU A 129 2.97 -2.69 -7.22
CA LEU A 129 4.37 -2.96 -7.49
C LEU A 129 4.97 -3.94 -6.49
N ASP A 130 4.74 -3.71 -5.20
CA ASP A 130 5.21 -4.60 -4.13
C ASP A 130 4.64 -6.02 -4.27
N GLY A 131 3.34 -6.13 -4.59
CA GLY A 131 2.69 -7.40 -4.86
C GLY A 131 3.34 -8.16 -6.03
N LEU A 132 3.61 -7.47 -7.13
CA LEU A 132 4.29 -8.05 -8.29
C LEU A 132 5.71 -8.48 -7.96
N LEU A 133 6.47 -7.66 -7.25
CA LEU A 133 7.84 -7.97 -6.86
C LEU A 133 7.92 -9.20 -5.95
N VAL A 134 7.01 -9.31 -4.98
CA VAL A 134 6.94 -10.47 -4.08
C VAL A 134 6.60 -11.76 -4.84
N LEU A 135 5.68 -11.73 -5.80
CA LEU A 135 5.36 -12.86 -6.67
C LEU A 135 6.55 -13.30 -7.53
N LEU A 136 7.27 -12.33 -8.11
CA LEU A 136 8.46 -12.58 -8.91
C LEU A 136 9.61 -13.16 -8.07
N ASP A 137 9.84 -12.61 -6.88
CA ASP A 137 10.87 -13.10 -5.96
C ASP A 137 10.57 -14.54 -5.52
N LEU A 138 9.32 -14.86 -5.24
CA LEU A 138 8.90 -16.22 -4.90
C LEU A 138 9.14 -17.21 -6.06
N LYS A 139 8.75 -16.84 -7.28
CA LYS A 139 8.99 -17.65 -8.49
C LYS A 139 10.48 -17.86 -8.72
N ARG A 140 11.27 -16.80 -8.62
CA ARG A 140 12.72 -16.85 -8.75
C ARG A 140 13.37 -17.74 -7.69
N ALA A 141 12.95 -17.61 -6.42
CA ALA A 141 13.51 -18.41 -5.34
C ALA A 141 13.23 -19.91 -5.52
N ARG A 142 12.03 -20.27 -6.01
CA ARG A 142 11.69 -21.66 -6.36
C ARG A 142 12.58 -22.19 -7.47
N ALA A 143 12.70 -21.46 -8.56
CA ALA A 143 13.54 -21.86 -9.69
C ALA A 143 15.01 -22.05 -9.26
N VAL A 144 15.55 -21.14 -8.43
CA VAL A 144 16.92 -21.26 -7.90
C VAL A 144 17.06 -22.49 -7.01
N LEU A 145 16.06 -22.83 -6.22
CA LEU A 145 16.09 -24.05 -5.38
C LEU A 145 16.08 -25.31 -6.27
N ASP A 146 15.25 -25.36 -7.30
CA ASP A 146 15.18 -26.51 -8.20
C ASP A 146 16.51 -26.73 -8.93
N PHE A 147 17.13 -25.67 -9.44
CA PHE A 147 18.50 -25.75 -10.00
C PHE A 147 19.56 -26.17 -8.99
N ALA A 148 19.46 -25.69 -7.74
CA ALA A 148 20.41 -26.08 -6.70
C ALA A 148 20.29 -27.57 -6.33
N ARG A 149 19.07 -28.10 -6.28
CA ARG A 149 18.79 -29.54 -6.06
C ARG A 149 19.33 -30.40 -7.18
N GLU A 150 19.07 -30.03 -8.42
CA GLU A 150 19.58 -30.74 -9.58
C GLU A 150 21.12 -30.71 -9.63
N SER A 151 21.72 -29.55 -9.36
CA SER A 151 23.18 -29.41 -9.29
C SER A 151 23.80 -30.25 -8.19
N GLU A 152 23.22 -30.29 -6.98
CA GLU A 152 23.69 -31.14 -5.88
C GLU A 152 23.61 -32.61 -6.25
N ALA A 153 22.48 -33.05 -6.81
CA ALA A 153 22.28 -34.44 -7.22
C ALA A 153 23.31 -34.88 -8.31
N ASN A 154 23.57 -34.04 -9.30
CA ASN A 154 24.54 -34.32 -10.35
C ASN A 154 25.98 -34.39 -9.80
N ILE A 155 26.40 -33.44 -8.94
CA ILE A 155 27.71 -33.44 -8.31
C ILE A 155 27.86 -34.63 -7.38
N LYS A 156 26.84 -35.01 -6.63
CA LYS A 156 26.84 -36.19 -5.76
C LYS A 156 27.03 -37.49 -6.56
N ALA A 157 26.33 -37.61 -7.68
CA ALA A 157 26.51 -38.76 -8.58
C ALA A 157 27.93 -38.84 -9.15
N GLN A 158 28.51 -37.70 -9.58
CA GLN A 158 29.87 -37.62 -10.08
C GLN A 158 30.88 -37.96 -8.98
N THR A 159 30.72 -37.43 -7.76
CA THR A 159 31.57 -37.75 -6.60
C THR A 159 31.55 -39.24 -6.29
N GLY A 160 30.40 -39.90 -6.40
CA GLY A 160 30.28 -41.36 -6.24
C GLY A 160 31.07 -42.14 -7.29
N ILE A 161 31.09 -41.68 -8.54
CA ILE A 161 31.87 -42.30 -9.62
C ILE A 161 33.37 -42.16 -9.30
N GLU A 162 33.84 -40.96 -8.91
CA GLU A 162 35.25 -40.74 -8.57
C GLU A 162 35.71 -41.59 -7.40
N ALA A 163 34.88 -41.84 -6.39
CA ALA A 163 35.17 -42.74 -5.28
C ALA A 163 35.38 -44.18 -5.77
N VAL A 164 34.51 -44.67 -6.67
CA VAL A 164 34.63 -46.04 -7.25
C VAL A 164 35.87 -46.18 -8.10
N LEU A 165 36.23 -45.15 -8.89
CA LEU A 165 37.44 -45.14 -9.70
C LEU A 165 38.72 -45.17 -8.84
N TYR A 166 38.71 -44.44 -7.75
CA TYR A 166 39.79 -44.47 -6.74
C TYR A 166 39.97 -45.85 -6.13
N ASP A 167 38.89 -46.49 -5.67
CA ASP A 167 38.91 -47.83 -5.08
C ASP A 167 39.45 -48.89 -6.07
N ARG A 168 39.29 -48.67 -7.38
CA ARG A 168 39.82 -49.52 -8.43
C ARG A 168 41.25 -49.13 -8.88
N GLY A 169 41.83 -48.07 -8.30
CA GLY A 169 43.18 -47.62 -8.64
C GLY A 169 43.31 -46.83 -9.93
N TYR A 170 42.22 -46.27 -10.48
CA TYR A 170 42.21 -45.51 -11.73
C TYR A 170 42.36 -44.00 -11.58
N THR A 171 42.18 -43.47 -10.36
CA THR A 171 42.32 -42.03 -10.08
C THR A 171 43.13 -41.79 -8.80
N ALA A 172 43.65 -40.55 -8.63
CA ALA A 172 44.43 -40.16 -7.47
C ALA A 172 43.51 -39.71 -6.30
N GLY A 173 43.97 -39.89 -5.06
CA GLY A 173 43.21 -39.45 -3.88
C GLY A 173 42.92 -37.96 -3.85
N ILE A 174 43.71 -37.14 -4.54
CA ILE A 174 43.45 -35.70 -4.68
C ILE A 174 42.17 -35.42 -5.47
N ASP A 175 41.82 -36.24 -6.48
CA ASP A 175 40.64 -36.07 -7.29
C ASP A 175 39.37 -36.33 -6.46
N VAL A 176 39.38 -37.35 -5.62
CA VAL A 176 38.29 -37.63 -4.65
C VAL A 176 38.12 -36.52 -3.66
N LEU A 177 39.25 -35.93 -3.18
CA LEU A 177 39.19 -34.80 -2.25
C LEU A 177 38.58 -33.57 -2.90
N GLN A 178 38.93 -33.28 -4.17
CA GLN A 178 38.35 -32.19 -4.94
C GLN A 178 36.84 -32.41 -5.20
N ALA A 179 36.43 -33.63 -5.56
CA ALA A 179 35.04 -33.98 -5.77
C ALA A 179 34.21 -33.79 -4.48
N ASN A 180 34.74 -34.25 -3.34
CA ASN A 180 34.10 -34.02 -2.03
C ASN A 180 34.00 -32.53 -1.67
N ALA A 181 35.02 -31.74 -1.98
CA ALA A 181 34.98 -30.28 -1.77
C ALA A 181 33.93 -29.60 -2.66
N GLN A 182 33.75 -30.07 -3.91
CA GLN A 182 32.69 -29.57 -4.80
C GLN A 182 31.31 -29.96 -4.28
N LEU A 183 31.13 -31.18 -3.80
CA LEU A 183 29.87 -31.64 -3.20
C LEU A 183 29.50 -30.80 -1.98
N ALA A 184 30.45 -30.56 -1.08
CA ALA A 184 30.21 -29.71 0.09
C ALA A 184 29.79 -28.27 -0.29
N ARG A 185 30.38 -27.71 -1.36
CA ARG A 185 29.96 -26.40 -1.90
C ARG A 185 28.56 -26.45 -2.52
N ALA A 186 28.22 -27.53 -3.23
CA ALA A 186 26.88 -27.69 -3.79
C ALA A 186 25.82 -27.82 -2.68
N GLN A 187 26.09 -28.58 -1.62
CA GLN A 187 25.24 -28.72 -0.46
C GLN A 187 25.05 -27.35 0.26
N ALA A 188 26.11 -26.59 0.43
CA ALA A 188 26.01 -25.25 1.01
C ALA A 188 25.14 -24.31 0.16
N ARG A 189 25.22 -24.38 -1.18
CA ARG A 189 24.35 -23.63 -2.09
C ARG A 189 22.89 -24.07 -1.99
N LEU A 190 22.63 -25.36 -1.86
CA LEU A 190 21.29 -25.89 -1.66
C LEU A 190 20.64 -25.32 -0.40
N VAL A 191 21.34 -25.37 0.74
CA VAL A 191 20.87 -24.79 2.02
C VAL A 191 20.61 -23.29 1.89
N GLN A 192 21.48 -22.56 1.17
CA GLN A 192 21.26 -21.13 0.90
C GLN A 192 20.02 -20.88 0.03
N ALA A 193 19.77 -21.74 -0.96
CA ALA A 193 18.58 -21.63 -1.81
C ALA A 193 17.29 -21.93 -1.03
N GLU A 194 17.30 -22.93 -0.16
CA GLU A 194 16.19 -23.25 0.77
C GLU A 194 15.88 -22.07 1.69
N HIS A 195 16.93 -21.47 2.26
CA HIS A 195 16.76 -20.27 3.08
C HIS A 195 16.14 -19.08 2.30
N LYS A 196 16.63 -18.85 1.07
CA LYS A 196 16.07 -17.78 0.21
C LYS A 196 14.61 -18.02 -0.12
N LEU A 197 14.21 -19.27 -0.38
CA LEU A 197 12.81 -19.61 -0.60
C LEU A 197 11.97 -19.33 0.66
N SER A 198 12.45 -19.73 1.84
CA SER A 198 11.75 -19.45 3.10
C SER A 198 11.56 -17.92 3.32
N LEU A 199 12.58 -17.11 3.04
CA LEU A 199 12.46 -15.65 3.10
C LEU A 199 11.43 -15.09 2.12
N ALA A 200 11.41 -15.60 0.87
CA ALA A 200 10.44 -15.17 -0.13
C ALA A 200 9.01 -15.57 0.25
N GLN A 201 8.83 -16.78 0.82
CA GLN A 201 7.54 -17.22 1.36
C GLN A 201 7.07 -16.35 2.52
N ASN A 202 7.96 -15.99 3.44
CA ASN A 202 7.61 -15.12 4.57
C ASN A 202 7.20 -13.71 4.10
N ARG A 203 7.88 -13.16 3.09
CA ARG A 203 7.48 -11.88 2.47
C ARG A 203 6.12 -11.97 1.79
N PHE A 204 5.85 -13.08 1.11
CA PHE A 204 4.55 -13.32 0.50
C PHE A 204 3.45 -13.36 1.55
N ILE A 205 3.64 -14.12 2.63
CA ILE A 205 2.66 -14.22 3.73
C ILE A 205 2.45 -12.85 4.38
N ALA A 206 3.52 -12.08 4.61
CA ALA A 206 3.43 -10.76 5.22
C ALA A 206 2.62 -9.76 4.38
N LEU A 207 2.63 -9.90 3.05
CA LEU A 207 1.92 -8.97 2.16
C LEU A 207 0.50 -9.44 1.82
N TYR A 208 0.34 -10.75 1.53
CA TYR A 208 -0.94 -11.32 1.07
C TYR A 208 -1.79 -11.93 2.19
N ASP A 209 -1.21 -12.09 3.40
CA ASP A 209 -1.84 -12.76 4.56
C ASP A 209 -2.33 -14.19 4.25
N GLU A 210 -1.69 -14.84 3.26
CA GLU A 210 -2.03 -16.19 2.80
C GLU A 210 -0.74 -16.99 2.55
N PHE A 211 -0.83 -18.33 2.62
CA PHE A 211 0.28 -19.19 2.22
C PHE A 211 0.36 -19.29 0.70
N PRO A 212 1.59 -19.22 0.12
CA PRO A 212 1.73 -19.32 -1.32
C PRO A 212 1.41 -20.72 -1.83
N SER A 213 0.62 -20.83 -2.89
CA SER A 213 0.36 -22.08 -3.59
C SER A 213 1.62 -22.61 -4.27
N THR A 214 1.61 -23.90 -4.67
CA THR A 214 2.75 -24.50 -5.38
C THR A 214 3.04 -23.81 -6.71
N HIS A 215 1.99 -23.36 -7.40
CA HIS A 215 2.07 -22.64 -8.67
C HIS A 215 1.33 -21.30 -8.53
N GLU A 216 2.07 -20.27 -8.07
CA GLU A 216 1.50 -18.92 -8.05
C GLU A 216 1.54 -18.32 -9.46
N PRO A 217 0.41 -17.90 -9.99
CA PRO A 217 0.35 -17.26 -11.29
C PRO A 217 1.01 -15.87 -11.19
N VAL A 218 1.99 -15.62 -12.04
CA VAL A 218 2.62 -14.31 -12.17
C VAL A 218 2.04 -13.64 -13.41
N PRO A 219 1.51 -12.43 -13.29
CA PRO A 219 1.00 -11.68 -14.43
C PRO A 219 2.06 -11.58 -15.53
N GLY A 220 1.64 -11.83 -16.78
CA GLY A 220 2.52 -11.66 -17.93
C GLY A 220 2.87 -10.19 -18.12
N PHE A 221 4.14 -9.88 -18.30
CA PHE A 221 4.55 -8.54 -18.70
C PHE A 221 4.23 -8.34 -20.19
N PRO A 222 3.66 -7.18 -20.56
CA PRO A 222 3.46 -6.88 -21.98
C PRO A 222 4.82 -6.85 -22.69
N PRO A 223 4.95 -7.49 -23.85
CA PRO A 223 6.23 -7.61 -24.57
C PRO A 223 6.68 -6.27 -25.23
N GLN A 224 6.12 -5.15 -24.85
CA GLN A 224 6.47 -3.86 -25.41
C GLN A 224 7.85 -3.45 -24.91
N VAL A 225 8.85 -3.70 -25.76
CA VAL A 225 10.13 -3.00 -25.66
C VAL A 225 9.87 -1.54 -25.98
N VAL A 226 9.70 -0.73 -24.95
CA VAL A 226 9.60 0.71 -25.11
C VAL A 226 10.96 1.19 -25.60
N GLN A 227 11.04 1.69 -26.84
CA GLN A 227 12.20 2.45 -27.29
C GLN A 227 12.22 3.74 -26.51
N VAL A 228 13.01 3.76 -25.45
CA VAL A 228 13.04 4.84 -24.49
C VAL A 228 13.99 5.92 -25.00
N ASN A 229 13.45 7.00 -25.53
CA ASN A 229 14.19 8.27 -25.63
C ASN A 229 14.24 8.89 -24.24
N LEU A 230 15.43 9.08 -23.66
CA LEU A 230 15.62 9.61 -22.32
C LEU A 230 14.85 10.91 -22.07
N ASN A 231 14.90 11.86 -23.01
CA ASN A 231 14.19 13.12 -22.85
C ASN A 231 12.68 12.92 -22.80
N GLY A 232 12.11 12.07 -23.68
CA GLY A 232 10.68 11.76 -23.65
C GLY A 232 10.24 11.06 -22.37
N VAL A 233 11.11 10.28 -21.72
CA VAL A 233 10.81 9.68 -20.42
C VAL A 233 10.87 10.71 -19.32
N LEU A 234 11.84 11.60 -19.32
CA LEU A 234 11.94 12.67 -18.33
C LEU A 234 10.71 13.57 -18.38
N ASP A 235 10.26 13.97 -19.57
CA ASP A 235 9.05 14.76 -19.77
C ASP A 235 7.79 14.02 -19.23
N GLN A 236 7.70 12.71 -19.47
CA GLN A 236 6.61 11.88 -18.94
C GLN A 236 6.66 11.73 -17.42
N VAL A 237 7.85 11.54 -16.85
CA VAL A 237 8.03 11.48 -15.39
C VAL A 237 7.62 12.79 -14.76
N GLU A 238 8.11 13.91 -15.27
CA GLU A 238 7.74 15.25 -14.75
C GLU A 238 6.24 15.50 -14.82
N ALA A 239 5.58 15.11 -15.90
CA ALA A 239 4.15 15.29 -16.07
C ALA A 239 3.26 14.36 -15.23
N HIS A 240 3.74 13.13 -14.90
CA HIS A 240 2.90 12.09 -14.32
C HIS A 240 3.38 11.58 -12.96
N ASN A 241 4.55 12.00 -12.47
CA ASN A 241 5.05 11.56 -11.18
C ASN A 241 4.15 12.05 -10.05
N VAL A 242 3.63 11.11 -9.26
CA VAL A 242 2.70 11.41 -8.17
C VAL A 242 3.40 12.17 -7.05
N GLU A 243 4.69 11.91 -6.77
CA GLU A 243 5.44 12.61 -5.72
C GLU A 243 5.63 14.10 -6.06
N ILE A 244 5.89 14.43 -7.33
CA ILE A 244 5.98 15.82 -7.78
C ILE A 244 4.63 16.51 -7.60
N LYS A 245 3.53 15.88 -8.05
CA LYS A 245 2.18 16.42 -7.87
C LYS A 245 1.81 16.60 -6.41
N LEU A 246 2.14 15.64 -5.54
CA LEU A 246 1.93 15.76 -4.09
C LEU A 246 2.70 16.94 -3.51
N ALA A 247 3.96 17.15 -3.93
CA ALA A 247 4.76 18.29 -3.47
C ALA A 247 4.15 19.64 -3.94
N GLU A 248 3.65 19.72 -5.17
CA GLU A 248 2.98 20.91 -5.71
C GLU A 248 1.67 21.21 -4.97
N HIS A 249 0.83 20.20 -4.72
CA HIS A 249 -0.41 20.35 -3.95
C HIS A 249 -0.13 20.78 -2.51
N ASN A 250 0.87 20.17 -1.85
CA ASN A 250 1.27 20.58 -0.50
C ASN A 250 1.78 22.02 -0.44
N LEU A 251 2.54 22.47 -1.45
CA LEU A 251 2.98 23.85 -1.56
C LEU A 251 1.78 24.81 -1.69
N GLU A 252 0.77 24.42 -2.46
CA GLU A 252 -0.44 25.23 -2.63
C GLU A 252 -1.27 25.30 -1.34
N VAL A 253 -1.42 24.18 -0.61
CA VAL A 253 -2.05 24.15 0.73
C VAL A 253 -1.32 25.12 1.67
N MET A 254 0.00 25.04 1.73
CA MET A 254 0.79 25.95 2.60
C MET A 254 0.64 27.43 2.23
N ARG A 255 0.51 27.74 0.92
CA ARG A 255 0.26 29.12 0.45
C ARG A 255 -1.13 29.60 0.86
N LEU A 256 -2.15 28.75 0.74
CA LEU A 256 -3.50 29.07 1.16
C LEU A 256 -3.58 29.24 2.69
N ASP A 257 -2.95 28.38 3.46
CA ASP A 257 -2.88 28.48 4.92
C ASP A 257 -2.17 29.77 5.36
N ALA A 258 -1.06 30.15 4.70
CA ALA A 258 -0.40 31.43 4.94
C ALA A 258 -1.31 32.63 4.61
N ARG A 259 -2.12 32.51 3.56
CA ARG A 259 -3.10 33.53 3.19
C ARG A 259 -4.23 33.64 4.23
N VAL A 260 -4.70 32.53 4.78
CA VAL A 260 -5.69 32.51 5.88
C VAL A 260 -5.17 33.30 7.08
N LEU A 261 -3.90 33.05 7.47
CA LEU A 261 -3.26 33.77 8.58
C LEU A 261 -3.08 35.28 8.28
N TRP A 262 -2.80 35.64 7.04
CA TRP A 262 -2.71 37.02 6.63
C TRP A 262 -4.07 37.71 6.69
N LEU A 263 -5.14 37.03 6.26
CA LEU A 263 -6.52 37.53 6.30
C LEU A 263 -7.07 37.66 7.73
N ASP A 264 -6.51 36.95 8.70
CA ASP A 264 -6.91 37.05 10.10
C ASP A 264 -6.67 38.44 10.72
N ARG A 265 -5.92 39.32 10.06
CA ARG A 265 -5.70 40.72 10.45
C ARG A 265 -6.91 41.62 10.17
N PHE A 266 -7.83 41.19 9.31
CA PHE A 266 -9.00 41.98 8.96
C PHE A 266 -10.13 41.77 9.97
N PRO A 267 -10.97 42.77 10.18
CA PRO A 267 -12.11 42.63 11.08
C PRO A 267 -13.09 41.60 10.54
N LYS A 268 -13.80 40.93 11.45
CA LYS A 268 -14.88 39.99 11.14
C LYS A 268 -16.19 40.61 11.59
N LEU A 269 -17.24 40.38 10.85
CA LEU A 269 -18.59 40.82 11.17
C LEU A 269 -19.48 39.59 11.35
N ASP A 270 -19.92 39.37 12.59
CA ASP A 270 -20.82 38.31 12.97
C ASP A 270 -22.11 38.92 13.52
N LEU A 271 -23.25 38.29 13.18
CA LEU A 271 -24.55 38.58 13.78
C LEU A 271 -24.72 37.68 15.01
N VAL A 272 -25.01 38.28 16.15
CA VAL A 272 -25.26 37.54 17.40
C VAL A 272 -26.63 37.94 17.95
N GLY A 273 -27.50 36.96 18.21
CA GLY A 273 -28.85 37.12 18.67
C GLY A 273 -29.27 36.17 19.79
#